data_5651c0c54b561d324b75a5db34043013
#
_entry.id   5651c0c54b561d324b75a5db34043013
#
_cell.length_a   1.000
_cell.length_b   1.000
_cell.length_c   1.000
_cell.angle_alpha   90.00
_cell.angle_beta   90.00
_cell.angle_gamma   90.00
#
_symmetry.space_group_name_H-M   'P 1'
#
loop_
_entity.id
_entity.type
_entity.pdbx_description
1 polymer ?
#
loop_
_entity_poly.entity_id
_entity_poly.type
_entity_poly.pdbx_seq_one_letter_code
_entity_poly.pdbx_strand_id
1 'polypeptide(L)'
;HIPNCKFFIYFYPLKRYNTNIYLLFERNKDLERKQLAPGVFITSMSAAKFNRCRITIHLRFPAKRETATDAAVLALVLERGYAACPDMTALSRRLAELYGADLGVDLSSAGPDRVLSADICGIKDTYALAGENLTDAYADIVFGTIFDPYLVDGIFDPEAVRIETETQARRLEAEFNSKRLYCVRQARRKFFGNSPAGIELGGYPGELVNVTPASLKAEYDRILSTASIDVMVQGVDEARVADLLLRKLESIRRDPQPFALPMAMPRTPLRHFKEEIPGLTQAKLCMLFTTGGESDPPSVSILRVAMSVLGGSATSRLFRNVREKQSLCYYCGSAAQRSTGVMMIDSGVEPGKEQQAEAAILAELEGLKNGPITQEEMDDCRRGLLSSMDALSDSLAALEGWYYGQITRGEPLYPPEYGKVLTSAVTLDEVRQALQSYSYSVCYDVTAKPGTAGKGGAEDV
;
A
#
# COMPACT_ATOMS: atom_id res chain seq x y z
N HIS A 1 -11.09 -30.25 23.18
CA HIS A 1 -10.20 -30.71 22.10
C HIS A 1 -10.41 -29.79 20.90
N ILE A 2 -9.56 -28.78 20.75
CA ILE A 2 -9.46 -27.93 19.57
C ILE A 2 -8.40 -28.62 18.69
N PRO A 3 -8.70 -28.98 17.43
CA PRO A 3 -7.69 -29.56 16.56
C PRO A 3 -6.65 -28.51 16.20
N ASN A 4 -5.38 -28.85 16.43
CA ASN A 4 -4.21 -28.12 15.92
C ASN A 4 -4.35 -27.95 14.41
N CYS A 5 -4.77 -26.78 13.94
CA CYS A 5 -4.63 -26.38 12.56
C CYS A 5 -3.13 -26.19 12.26
N LYS A 6 -2.49 -27.25 11.80
CA LYS A 6 -1.20 -27.16 11.15
C LYS A 6 -1.41 -26.33 9.88
N PHE A 7 -0.91 -25.09 9.89
CA PHE A 7 -0.81 -24.29 8.67
C PHE A 7 -0.04 -25.11 7.63
N PHE A 8 -0.71 -25.46 6.53
CA PHE A 8 -0.06 -26.01 5.34
C PHE A 8 0.85 -24.91 4.78
N ILE A 9 2.14 -25.01 5.08
CA ILE A 9 3.18 -24.30 4.37
C ILE A 9 3.17 -24.85 2.95
N TYR A 10 2.62 -24.09 2.01
CA TYR A 10 2.79 -24.40 0.59
C TYR A 10 4.28 -24.27 0.28
N PHE A 11 4.96 -25.40 0.21
CA PHE A 11 6.33 -25.50 -0.26
C PHE A 11 6.38 -25.19 -1.74
N TYR A 12 6.60 -23.92 -2.09
CA TYR A 12 7.26 -23.64 -3.37
C TYR A 12 8.64 -24.32 -3.33
N PRO A 13 9.12 -24.92 -4.43
CA PRO A 13 10.32 -25.74 -4.40
C PRO A 13 11.56 -24.93 -4.06
N LEU A 14 11.81 -24.75 -2.77
CA LEU A 14 13.04 -24.17 -2.18
C LEU A 14 14.26 -25.11 -2.36
N LYS A 15 14.20 -26.08 -3.29
CA LYS A 15 15.29 -27.03 -3.57
C LYS A 15 16.62 -26.40 -3.97
N ARG A 16 16.68 -25.08 -4.21
CA ARG A 16 17.91 -24.36 -4.58
C ARG A 16 18.63 -23.68 -3.42
N TYR A 17 18.03 -23.61 -2.22
CA TYR A 17 18.62 -22.86 -1.11
C TYR A 17 19.13 -23.81 -0.03
N ASN A 18 20.37 -23.56 0.41
CA ASN A 18 21.12 -24.36 1.37
C ASN A 18 20.33 -24.56 2.68
N THR A 19 20.39 -25.76 3.26
CA THR A 19 19.70 -26.20 4.49
C THR A 19 19.89 -25.26 5.70
N ASN A 20 20.97 -24.47 5.73
CA ASN A 20 21.23 -23.47 6.76
C ASN A 20 20.22 -22.30 6.76
N ILE A 21 19.49 -22.06 5.67
CA ILE A 21 18.48 -21.01 5.55
C ILE A 21 17.21 -21.42 6.28
N TYR A 22 16.87 -22.72 6.35
CA TYR A 22 15.76 -23.25 7.15
C TYR A 22 15.94 -23.01 8.66
N LEU A 23 17.18 -23.08 9.15
CA LEU A 23 17.49 -22.81 10.57
C LEU A 23 17.31 -21.34 10.97
N LEU A 24 17.37 -20.40 10.00
CA LEU A 24 17.03 -18.99 10.23
C LEU A 24 15.52 -18.80 10.35
N PHE A 25 14.70 -19.62 9.70
CA PHE A 25 13.23 -19.61 9.83
C PHE A 25 12.76 -20.10 11.20
N GLU A 26 13.31 -21.18 11.72
CA GLU A 26 12.93 -21.76 13.03
C GLU A 26 13.37 -20.88 14.22
N ARG A 27 14.31 -19.96 14.01
CA ARG A 27 14.85 -19.07 15.07
C ARG A 27 14.19 -17.69 15.13
N ASN A 28 13.18 -17.42 14.32
CA ASN A 28 12.56 -16.09 14.38
C ASN A 28 11.64 -15.95 15.61
N LYS A 29 12.27 -15.93 16.80
CA LYS A 29 11.59 -15.63 18.10
C LYS A 29 11.01 -14.20 18.13
N ASP A 30 11.32 -13.40 17.13
CA ASP A 30 10.99 -11.99 17.05
C ASP A 30 9.69 -11.70 16.30
N LEU A 31 9.05 -12.74 15.75
CA LEU A 31 7.80 -12.64 15.00
C LEU A 31 6.87 -13.80 15.36
N GLU A 32 5.71 -13.49 15.87
CA GLU A 32 4.67 -14.48 16.16
C GLU A 32 3.32 -14.00 15.62
N ARG A 33 2.61 -14.87 14.88
CA ARG A 33 1.25 -14.61 14.39
C ARG A 33 0.29 -15.66 14.94
N LYS A 34 -0.78 -15.20 15.57
CA LYS A 34 -1.81 -16.04 16.20
C LYS A 34 -3.18 -15.67 15.68
N GLN A 35 -4.04 -16.65 15.51
CA GLN A 35 -5.46 -16.44 15.32
C GLN A 35 -6.15 -16.40 16.68
N LEU A 36 -6.83 -15.29 16.98
CA LEU A 36 -7.56 -15.07 18.24
C LEU A 36 -9.02 -15.52 18.15
N ALA A 37 -9.64 -15.31 16.98
CA ALA A 37 -11.01 -15.68 16.68
C ALA A 37 -11.17 -15.87 15.15
N PRO A 38 -12.31 -16.36 14.64
CA PRO A 38 -12.54 -16.40 13.20
C PRO A 38 -12.34 -15.04 12.54
N GLY A 39 -11.40 -14.97 11.57
CA GLY A 39 -11.04 -13.74 10.88
C GLY A 39 -10.38 -12.66 11.76
N VAL A 40 -9.84 -13.00 12.93
CA VAL A 40 -9.12 -12.07 13.82
C VAL A 40 -7.74 -12.64 14.15
N PHE A 41 -6.73 -11.85 13.86
CA PHE A 41 -5.33 -12.25 14.05
C PHE A 41 -4.57 -11.18 14.82
N ILE A 42 -3.55 -11.61 15.56
CA ILE A 42 -2.55 -10.72 16.15
C ILE A 42 -1.16 -11.15 15.66
N THR A 43 -0.33 -10.19 15.34
CA THR A 43 1.07 -10.41 14.93
C THR A 43 1.97 -9.56 15.80
N SER A 44 2.82 -10.23 16.58
CA SER A 44 3.81 -9.58 17.45
C SER A 44 5.16 -9.54 16.74
N MET A 45 5.83 -8.38 16.81
CA MET A 45 7.14 -8.12 16.22
C MET A 45 8.07 -7.52 17.26
N SER A 46 9.35 -7.91 17.22
CA SER A 46 10.35 -7.35 18.13
C SER A 46 10.54 -5.85 17.90
N ALA A 47 10.58 -5.10 19.01
CA ALA A 47 10.92 -3.68 19.05
C ALA A 47 12.07 -3.39 20.03
N ALA A 48 12.97 -4.37 20.25
CA ALA A 48 14.00 -4.29 21.29
C ALA A 48 14.90 -3.06 21.16
N LYS A 49 15.24 -2.65 19.95
CA LYS A 49 16.09 -1.49 19.68
C LYS A 49 15.39 -0.11 19.74
N PHE A 50 14.06 -0.09 19.84
CA PHE A 50 13.28 1.15 19.84
C PHE A 50 12.87 1.55 21.26
N ASN A 51 12.85 2.85 21.53
CA ASN A 51 12.26 3.43 22.75
C ASN A 51 10.74 3.62 22.61
N ARG A 52 10.23 3.48 21.39
CA ARG A 52 8.80 3.60 21.06
C ARG A 52 8.19 2.23 20.85
N CYS A 53 6.88 2.18 21.00
CA CYS A 53 6.02 1.05 20.68
C CYS A 53 4.97 1.48 19.65
N ARG A 54 4.32 0.49 19.04
CA ARG A 54 3.26 0.72 18.05
C ARG A 54 2.20 -0.37 18.16
N ILE A 55 0.94 0.03 18.06
CA ILE A 55 -0.22 -0.85 17.88
C ILE A 55 -0.94 -0.39 16.64
N THR A 56 -1.14 -1.30 15.69
CA THR A 56 -1.92 -1.04 14.47
C THR A 56 -3.03 -2.07 14.34
N ILE A 57 -4.22 -1.63 13.99
CA ILE A 57 -5.34 -2.48 13.61
C ILE A 57 -5.66 -2.27 12.13
N HIS A 58 -5.73 -3.35 11.38
CA HIS A 58 -6.11 -3.38 9.97
C HIS A 58 -7.42 -4.14 9.80
N LEU A 59 -8.41 -3.48 9.21
CA LEU A 59 -9.69 -4.07 8.80
C LEU A 59 -9.67 -4.24 7.28
N ARG A 60 -9.49 -5.47 6.80
CA ARG A 60 -9.47 -5.79 5.37
C ARG A 60 -10.85 -6.30 4.93
N PHE A 61 -11.42 -5.66 3.92
CA PHE A 61 -12.76 -5.95 3.39
C PHE A 61 -12.83 -5.81 1.87
N PRO A 62 -13.76 -6.53 1.19
CA PRO A 62 -13.95 -6.39 -0.25
C PRO A 62 -14.35 -4.96 -0.63
N ALA A 63 -13.68 -4.39 -1.64
CA ALA A 63 -14.07 -3.10 -2.19
C ALA A 63 -15.41 -3.20 -2.90
N LYS A 64 -16.31 -2.24 -2.64
CA LYS A 64 -17.58 -2.08 -3.34
C LYS A 64 -17.64 -0.72 -4.01
N ARG A 65 -18.08 -0.70 -5.27
CA ARG A 65 -18.16 0.54 -6.06
C ARG A 65 -19.15 1.54 -5.43
N GLU A 66 -20.26 1.02 -4.91
CA GLU A 66 -21.39 1.78 -4.39
C GLU A 66 -21.06 2.49 -3.08
N THR A 67 -20.12 1.98 -2.30
CA THR A 67 -19.75 2.54 -0.99
C THR A 67 -18.32 3.07 -0.95
N ALA A 68 -17.65 3.16 -2.10
CA ALA A 68 -16.25 3.59 -2.16
C ALA A 68 -16.04 5.02 -1.64
N THR A 69 -17.00 5.91 -1.91
CA THR A 69 -16.95 7.31 -1.47
C THR A 69 -17.22 7.42 0.03
N ASP A 70 -18.20 6.65 0.56
CA ASP A 70 -18.43 6.58 2.00
C ASP A 70 -17.21 6.03 2.74
N ALA A 71 -16.58 4.96 2.25
CA ALA A 71 -15.38 4.39 2.88
C ALA A 71 -14.21 5.39 2.93
N ALA A 72 -14.04 6.20 1.88
CA ALA A 72 -13.00 7.22 1.83
C ALA A 72 -13.24 8.35 2.85
N VAL A 73 -14.48 8.81 3.00
CA VAL A 73 -14.84 9.84 3.98
C VAL A 73 -14.84 9.28 5.41
N LEU A 74 -15.26 8.01 5.58
CA LEU A 74 -15.29 7.34 6.89
C LEU A 74 -13.92 7.35 7.57
N ALA A 75 -12.85 7.05 6.85
CA ALA A 75 -11.50 7.08 7.42
C ALA A 75 -11.15 8.46 8.02
N LEU A 76 -11.52 9.54 7.34
CA LEU A 76 -11.31 10.91 7.81
C LEU A 76 -12.16 11.24 9.06
N VAL A 77 -13.41 10.78 9.08
CA VAL A 77 -14.30 11.02 10.22
C VAL A 77 -13.83 10.26 11.45
N LEU A 78 -13.36 9.02 11.30
CA LEU A 78 -12.81 8.23 12.42
C LEU A 78 -11.54 8.83 13.02
N GLU A 79 -10.71 9.51 12.22
CA GLU A 79 -9.49 10.17 12.70
C GLU A 79 -9.78 11.36 13.62
N ARG A 80 -10.99 11.93 13.59
CA ARG A 80 -11.34 13.11 14.39
C ARG A 80 -11.46 12.86 15.87
N GLY A 81 -11.80 11.62 16.26
CA GLY A 81 -12.01 11.26 17.66
C GLY A 81 -12.86 10.01 17.83
N TYR A 82 -13.10 9.66 19.08
CA TYR A 82 -13.92 8.49 19.47
C TYR A 82 -14.74 8.84 20.71
N ALA A 83 -15.58 7.93 21.21
CA ALA A 83 -16.56 8.21 22.25
C ALA A 83 -15.97 8.89 23.51
N ALA A 84 -14.76 8.49 23.96
CA ALA A 84 -14.10 9.08 25.12
C ALA A 84 -13.38 10.41 24.80
N CYS A 85 -13.05 10.66 23.54
CA CYS A 85 -12.44 11.90 23.05
C CYS A 85 -13.20 12.34 21.79
N PRO A 86 -14.36 13.02 21.93
CA PRO A 86 -15.34 13.19 20.85
C PRO A 86 -14.91 14.17 19.75
N ASP A 87 -13.86 14.93 19.94
CA ASP A 87 -13.34 15.90 18.98
C ASP A 87 -11.79 15.91 18.95
N MET A 88 -11.25 16.54 17.90
CA MET A 88 -9.80 16.63 17.68
C MET A 88 -9.06 17.33 18.83
N THR A 89 -9.70 18.25 19.55
CA THR A 89 -9.08 18.97 20.66
C THR A 89 -8.92 18.06 21.88
N ALA A 90 -9.98 17.31 22.23
CA ALA A 90 -9.96 16.32 23.30
C ALA A 90 -8.96 15.20 22.98
N LEU A 91 -8.98 14.69 21.75
CA LEU A 91 -8.05 13.66 21.29
C LEU A 91 -6.59 14.15 21.32
N SER A 92 -6.30 15.33 20.78
CA SER A 92 -4.93 15.90 20.79
C SER A 92 -4.42 16.14 22.20
N ARG A 93 -5.28 16.59 23.13
CA ARG A 93 -4.93 16.72 24.55
C ARG A 93 -4.58 15.37 25.14
N ARG A 94 -5.42 14.36 24.87
CA ARG A 94 -5.18 13.00 25.38
C ARG A 94 -3.87 12.42 24.86
N LEU A 95 -3.55 12.60 23.57
CA LEU A 95 -2.29 12.16 22.97
C LEU A 95 -1.08 12.91 23.57
N ALA A 96 -1.22 14.21 23.86
CA ALA A 96 -0.18 15.00 24.49
C ALA A 96 0.09 14.52 25.95
N GLU A 97 -0.95 14.18 26.72
CA GLU A 97 -0.83 13.59 28.06
C GLU A 97 -0.12 12.22 28.02
N LEU A 98 -0.20 11.51 26.91
CA LEU A 98 0.49 10.24 26.67
C LEU A 98 1.86 10.44 25.98
N TYR A 99 2.59 11.46 26.44
CA TYR A 99 3.96 11.78 26.00
C TYR A 99 4.06 12.10 24.50
N GLY A 100 3.03 12.70 23.93
CA GLY A 100 3.00 13.03 22.52
C GLY A 100 2.89 11.80 21.64
N ALA A 101 2.02 10.87 22.00
CA ALA A 101 1.67 9.75 21.13
C ALA A 101 1.03 10.27 19.85
N ASP A 102 1.22 9.52 18.76
CA ASP A 102 0.71 9.85 17.43
C ASP A 102 -0.32 8.81 16.99
N LEU A 103 -1.50 9.27 16.54
CA LEU A 103 -2.59 8.43 16.03
C LEU A 103 -2.82 8.76 14.56
N GLY A 104 -2.90 7.74 13.74
CA GLY A 104 -3.27 7.87 12.32
C GLY A 104 -4.41 6.94 11.95
N VAL A 105 -5.27 7.38 11.03
CA VAL A 105 -6.29 6.54 10.38
C VAL A 105 -6.14 6.67 8.87
N ASP A 106 -6.07 5.55 8.17
CA ASP A 106 -5.85 5.53 6.72
C ASP A 106 -6.72 4.48 6.04
N LEU A 107 -7.07 4.75 4.79
CA LEU A 107 -7.69 3.80 3.89
C LEU A 107 -6.73 3.49 2.74
N SER A 108 -6.40 2.21 2.57
CA SER A 108 -5.48 1.74 1.53
C SER A 108 -6.07 0.61 0.69
N SER A 109 -5.31 0.17 -0.33
CA SER A 109 -5.72 -0.92 -1.22
C SER A 109 -4.83 -2.15 -1.04
N ALA A 110 -5.45 -3.33 -0.96
CA ALA A 110 -4.77 -4.62 -1.00
C ALA A 110 -5.32 -5.46 -2.16
N GLY A 111 -4.87 -5.14 -3.39
CA GLY A 111 -5.44 -5.72 -4.61
C GLY A 111 -6.88 -5.29 -4.82
N PRO A 112 -7.84 -6.24 -4.90
CA PRO A 112 -9.26 -5.94 -5.03
C PRO A 112 -9.94 -5.51 -3.72
N ASP A 113 -9.24 -5.66 -2.58
CA ASP A 113 -9.77 -5.32 -1.26
C ASP A 113 -9.35 -3.90 -0.85
N ARG A 114 -10.01 -3.41 0.21
CA ARG A 114 -9.63 -2.20 0.95
C ARG A 114 -9.17 -2.59 2.34
N VAL A 115 -8.32 -1.74 2.91
CA VAL A 115 -7.84 -1.87 4.28
C VAL A 115 -8.06 -0.54 4.97
N LEU A 116 -8.98 -0.50 5.93
CA LEU A 116 -9.09 0.59 6.88
C LEU A 116 -8.15 0.29 8.03
N SER A 117 -7.22 1.19 8.31
CA SER A 117 -6.20 1.02 9.35
C SER A 117 -6.28 2.15 10.35
N ALA A 118 -6.08 1.82 11.62
CA ALA A 118 -5.77 2.80 12.64
C ALA A 118 -4.50 2.37 13.37
N ASP A 119 -3.59 3.30 13.63
CA ASP A 119 -2.36 3.02 14.35
C ASP A 119 -2.05 4.07 15.38
N ILE A 120 -1.41 3.64 16.47
CA ILE A 120 -0.89 4.51 17.50
C ILE A 120 0.58 4.20 17.77
N CYS A 121 1.39 5.24 17.87
CA CYS A 121 2.82 5.12 18.14
C CYS A 121 3.19 6.06 19.31
N GLY A 122 3.78 5.52 20.36
CA GLY A 122 4.19 6.28 21.53
C GLY A 122 5.44 5.70 22.20
N ILE A 123 5.82 6.20 23.37
CA ILE A 123 6.92 5.62 24.17
C ILE A 123 6.47 4.32 24.83
N LYS A 124 7.42 3.41 25.12
CA LYS A 124 7.11 2.18 25.86
C LYS A 124 6.79 2.45 27.32
N ASP A 125 6.03 1.55 27.97
CA ASP A 125 5.71 1.58 29.38
C ASP A 125 6.95 1.79 30.27
N THR A 126 8.09 1.22 29.91
CA THR A 126 9.36 1.34 30.65
C THR A 126 9.91 2.76 30.70
N TYR A 127 9.40 3.68 29.89
CA TYR A 127 9.80 5.09 29.86
C TYR A 127 8.74 6.02 30.46
N ALA A 128 7.62 5.47 30.95
CA ALA A 128 6.59 6.25 31.63
C ALA A 128 7.14 6.80 32.96
N LEU A 129 6.99 8.11 33.18
CA LEU A 129 7.61 8.80 34.34
C LEU A 129 6.92 8.48 35.66
N ALA A 130 5.61 8.28 35.66
CA ALA A 130 4.80 7.98 36.83
C ALA A 130 4.37 6.49 36.89
N GLY A 131 4.93 5.63 36.03
CA GLY A 131 4.61 4.21 35.98
C GLY A 131 3.23 3.91 35.38
N GLU A 132 2.74 4.79 34.52
CA GLU A 132 1.47 4.61 33.82
C GLU A 132 1.54 3.37 32.87
N ASN A 133 0.42 2.68 32.77
CA ASN A 133 0.24 1.62 31.78
C ASN A 133 -0.12 2.25 30.41
N LEU A 134 0.90 2.56 29.63
CA LEU A 134 0.73 3.18 28.32
C LEU A 134 0.18 2.19 27.29
N THR A 135 0.49 0.89 27.41
CA THR A 135 -0.05 -0.16 26.55
C THR A 135 -1.58 -0.16 26.57
N ASP A 136 -2.20 -0.12 27.77
CA ASP A 136 -3.65 -0.06 27.91
C ASP A 136 -4.23 1.23 27.33
N ALA A 137 -3.57 2.38 27.61
CA ALA A 137 -4.01 3.67 27.10
C ALA A 137 -3.95 3.76 25.57
N TYR A 138 -2.90 3.24 24.96
CA TYR A 138 -2.77 3.18 23.49
C TYR A 138 -3.79 2.23 22.88
N ALA A 139 -3.99 1.05 23.45
CA ALA A 139 -4.99 0.10 22.99
C ALA A 139 -6.41 0.69 23.10
N ASP A 140 -6.73 1.40 24.20
CA ASP A 140 -8.02 2.07 24.36
C ASP A 140 -8.28 3.12 23.27
N ILE A 141 -7.27 3.93 22.93
CA ILE A 141 -7.41 4.95 21.87
C ILE A 141 -7.58 4.30 20.50
N VAL A 142 -6.68 3.40 20.10
CA VAL A 142 -6.70 2.83 18.75
C VAL A 142 -7.93 1.94 18.54
N PHE A 143 -8.33 1.16 19.54
CA PHE A 143 -9.53 0.34 19.48
C PHE A 143 -10.80 1.18 19.66
N GLY A 144 -10.76 2.22 20.50
CA GLY A 144 -11.83 3.19 20.65
C GLY A 144 -12.15 3.90 19.31
N THR A 145 -11.12 4.33 18.60
CA THR A 145 -11.26 4.95 17.25
C THR A 145 -11.98 4.03 16.28
N ILE A 146 -11.72 2.71 16.32
CA ILE A 146 -12.33 1.75 15.40
C ILE A 146 -13.67 1.21 15.90
N PHE A 147 -13.81 0.88 17.18
CA PHE A 147 -14.98 0.15 17.71
C PHE A 147 -15.96 1.01 18.48
N ASP A 148 -15.53 2.16 19.00
CA ASP A 148 -16.36 3.08 19.76
C ASP A 148 -16.29 4.51 19.19
N PRO A 149 -16.60 4.71 17.87
CA PRO A 149 -16.55 6.04 17.27
C PRO A 149 -17.53 7.00 17.96
N TYR A 150 -17.25 8.30 17.89
CA TYR A 150 -18.19 9.29 18.39
C TYR A 150 -19.44 9.34 17.50
N LEU A 151 -20.60 9.05 18.11
CA LEU A 151 -21.89 9.05 17.44
C LEU A 151 -22.87 9.99 18.14
N VAL A 152 -23.72 10.67 17.36
CA VAL A 152 -24.84 11.50 17.82
C VAL A 152 -26.13 10.80 17.39
N ASP A 153 -26.99 10.49 18.31
CA ASP A 153 -28.25 9.74 18.06
C ASP A 153 -28.03 8.43 17.27
N GLY A 154 -26.89 7.76 17.47
CA GLY A 154 -26.56 6.48 16.87
C GLY A 154 -26.00 6.54 15.44
N ILE A 155 -25.77 7.73 14.88
CA ILE A 155 -25.10 7.97 13.59
C ILE A 155 -23.91 8.90 13.77
N PHE A 156 -23.03 9.04 12.77
CA PHE A 156 -21.90 9.95 12.83
C PHE A 156 -22.35 11.41 12.98
N ASP A 157 -21.56 12.22 13.68
CA ASP A 157 -21.84 13.65 13.85
C ASP A 157 -21.97 14.36 12.50
N PRO A 158 -23.11 15.00 12.19
CA PRO A 158 -23.35 15.66 10.92
C PRO A 158 -22.31 16.72 10.56
N GLU A 159 -21.81 17.44 11.55
CA GLU A 159 -20.80 18.50 11.31
C GLU A 159 -19.44 17.87 10.98
N ALA A 160 -19.03 16.81 11.65
CA ALA A 160 -17.83 16.07 11.31
C ALA A 160 -17.89 15.52 9.88
N VAL A 161 -19.02 14.90 9.51
CA VAL A 161 -19.26 14.38 8.17
C VAL A 161 -19.19 15.47 7.11
N ARG A 162 -19.81 16.62 7.37
CA ARG A 162 -19.75 17.79 6.44
C ARG A 162 -18.32 18.25 6.21
N ILE A 163 -17.56 18.47 7.30
CA ILE A 163 -16.18 18.95 7.23
C ILE A 163 -15.29 17.97 6.45
N GLU A 164 -15.41 16.67 6.73
CA GLU A 164 -14.53 15.68 6.11
C GLU A 164 -14.94 15.36 4.67
N THR A 165 -16.22 15.51 4.32
CA THR A 165 -16.67 15.47 2.92
C THR A 165 -16.07 16.62 2.11
N GLU A 166 -16.04 17.84 2.66
CA GLU A 166 -15.38 18.99 2.04
C GLU A 166 -13.84 18.79 1.95
N THR A 167 -13.26 18.20 2.97
CA THR A 167 -11.82 17.85 2.97
C THR A 167 -11.52 16.84 1.88
N GLN A 168 -12.35 15.81 1.72
CA GLN A 168 -12.19 14.82 0.64
C GLN A 168 -12.38 15.44 -0.74
N ALA A 169 -13.32 16.39 -0.90
CA ALA A 169 -13.48 17.12 -2.15
C ALA A 169 -12.21 17.87 -2.54
N ARG A 170 -11.60 18.60 -1.58
CA ARG A 170 -10.33 19.31 -1.80
C ARG A 170 -9.18 18.36 -2.14
N ARG A 171 -9.11 17.18 -1.48
CA ARG A 171 -8.09 16.14 -1.80
C ARG A 171 -8.22 15.64 -3.23
N LEU A 172 -9.45 15.34 -3.68
CA LEU A 172 -9.72 14.88 -5.05
C LEU A 172 -9.41 15.96 -6.10
N GLU A 173 -9.68 17.24 -5.77
CA GLU A 173 -9.31 18.38 -6.62
C GLU A 173 -7.78 18.56 -6.69
N ALA A 174 -7.09 18.45 -5.56
CA ALA A 174 -5.63 18.52 -5.49
C ALA A 174 -4.95 17.41 -6.31
N GLU A 175 -5.52 16.19 -6.31
CA GLU A 175 -5.04 15.11 -7.18
C GLU A 175 -5.13 15.46 -8.68
N PHE A 176 -6.20 16.15 -9.11
CA PHE A 176 -6.31 16.64 -10.48
C PHE A 176 -5.23 17.67 -10.81
N ASN A 177 -4.84 18.49 -9.85
CA ASN A 177 -3.77 19.48 -10.03
C ASN A 177 -2.39 18.83 -10.19
N SER A 178 -2.15 17.68 -9.55
CA SER A 178 -0.98 16.85 -9.81
C SER A 178 -1.17 16.04 -11.09
N LYS A 179 -0.69 16.56 -12.23
CA LYS A 179 -0.89 15.93 -13.55
C LYS A 179 -0.26 14.53 -13.65
N ARG A 180 0.79 14.27 -12.86
CA ARG A 180 1.37 12.92 -12.74
C ARG A 180 0.38 11.94 -12.10
N LEU A 181 -0.14 12.28 -10.92
CA LEU A 181 -1.11 11.42 -10.22
C LEU A 181 -2.38 11.26 -11.04
N TYR A 182 -2.86 12.32 -11.65
CA TYR A 182 -4.01 12.30 -12.55
C TYR A 182 -3.79 11.33 -13.72
N CYS A 183 -2.66 11.42 -14.43
CA CYS A 183 -2.33 10.54 -15.55
C CYS A 183 -2.30 9.05 -15.11
N VAL A 184 -1.62 8.74 -14.02
CA VAL A 184 -1.56 7.38 -13.46
C VAL A 184 -2.96 6.87 -13.09
N ARG A 185 -3.78 7.70 -12.45
CA ARG A 185 -5.15 7.34 -12.10
C ARG A 185 -6.01 7.04 -13.32
N GLN A 186 -5.95 7.90 -14.35
CA GLN A 186 -6.70 7.67 -15.59
C GLN A 186 -6.23 6.41 -16.32
N ALA A 187 -4.91 6.17 -16.39
CA ALA A 187 -4.37 4.94 -16.96
C ALA A 187 -4.90 3.70 -16.20
N ARG A 188 -4.89 3.71 -14.88
CA ARG A 188 -5.43 2.63 -14.04
C ARG A 188 -6.93 2.42 -14.28
N ARG A 189 -7.73 3.48 -14.36
CA ARG A 189 -9.16 3.38 -14.69
C ARG A 189 -9.40 2.70 -16.04
N LYS A 190 -8.61 3.07 -17.05
CA LYS A 190 -8.69 2.44 -18.39
C LYS A 190 -8.22 0.98 -18.38
N PHE A 191 -7.25 0.66 -17.53
CA PHE A 191 -6.71 -0.69 -17.41
C PHE A 191 -7.65 -1.63 -16.65
N PHE A 192 -8.05 -1.26 -15.44
CA PHE A 192 -8.86 -2.10 -14.56
C PHE A 192 -10.36 -2.10 -14.91
N GLY A 193 -10.86 -1.04 -15.58
CA GLY A 193 -12.28 -0.90 -15.89
C GLY A 193 -13.17 -1.04 -14.65
N ASN A 194 -14.17 -1.92 -14.74
CA ASN A 194 -15.13 -2.17 -13.65
C ASN A 194 -14.67 -3.25 -12.65
N SER A 195 -13.43 -3.72 -12.74
CA SER A 195 -12.93 -4.69 -11.75
C SER A 195 -12.78 -4.05 -10.36
N PRO A 196 -12.83 -4.82 -9.26
CA PRO A 196 -12.66 -4.28 -7.91
C PRO A 196 -11.34 -3.51 -7.71
N ALA A 197 -10.25 -3.91 -8.41
CA ALA A 197 -8.97 -3.20 -8.39
C ALA A 197 -9.01 -1.82 -9.07
N GLY A 198 -10.02 -1.56 -9.89
CA GLY A 198 -10.29 -0.27 -10.56
C GLY A 198 -11.17 0.69 -9.77
N ILE A 199 -11.75 0.25 -8.66
CA ILE A 199 -12.53 1.12 -7.78
C ILE A 199 -11.60 2.18 -7.18
N GLU A 200 -12.00 3.44 -7.25
CA GLU A 200 -11.19 4.56 -6.75
C GLU A 200 -11.06 4.52 -5.23
N LEU A 201 -9.85 4.66 -4.72
CA LEU A 201 -9.59 4.65 -3.28
C LEU A 201 -10.17 5.90 -2.60
N GLY A 202 -10.01 7.06 -3.21
CA GLY A 202 -10.54 8.33 -2.70
C GLY A 202 -12.04 8.52 -2.97
N GLY A 203 -12.74 7.55 -3.56
CA GLY A 203 -14.12 7.71 -3.99
C GLY A 203 -14.27 8.55 -5.26
N TYR A 204 -15.45 9.11 -5.47
CA TYR A 204 -15.84 9.80 -6.71
C TYR A 204 -16.37 11.20 -6.41
N PRO A 205 -15.83 12.27 -7.04
CA PRO A 205 -16.24 13.65 -6.74
C PRO A 205 -17.75 13.88 -6.85
N GLY A 206 -18.40 13.34 -7.88
CA GLY A 206 -19.86 13.49 -8.09
C GLY A 206 -20.74 12.77 -7.08
N GLU A 207 -20.18 11.92 -6.22
CA GLU A 207 -20.91 11.14 -5.20
C GLU A 207 -20.79 11.73 -3.80
N LEU A 208 -19.86 12.67 -3.59
CA LEU A 208 -19.66 13.31 -2.28
C LEU A 208 -20.95 13.96 -1.76
N VAL A 209 -21.80 14.47 -2.64
CA VAL A 209 -23.10 15.04 -2.28
C VAL A 209 -24.07 14.03 -1.65
N ASN A 210 -23.86 12.74 -1.87
CA ASN A 210 -24.70 11.66 -1.34
C ASN A 210 -24.18 11.11 0.00
N VAL A 211 -22.99 11.52 0.44
CA VAL A 211 -22.41 11.10 1.72
C VAL A 211 -23.19 11.74 2.86
N THR A 212 -23.74 10.92 3.74
CA THR A 212 -24.55 11.33 4.89
C THR A 212 -24.06 10.63 6.17
N PRO A 213 -24.38 11.15 7.37
CA PRO A 213 -24.13 10.44 8.63
C PRO A 213 -24.68 9.00 8.66
N ALA A 214 -25.84 8.79 8.06
CA ALA A 214 -26.48 7.48 7.98
C ALA A 214 -25.78 6.54 6.98
N SER A 215 -25.39 7.05 5.79
CA SER A 215 -24.64 6.22 4.82
C SER A 215 -23.28 5.81 5.34
N LEU A 216 -22.54 6.71 6.03
CA LEU A 216 -21.30 6.37 6.71
C LEU A 216 -21.49 5.33 7.80
N LYS A 217 -22.59 5.45 8.60
CA LYS A 217 -22.87 4.45 9.64
C LYS A 217 -23.16 3.07 9.04
N ALA A 218 -23.91 3.03 7.94
CA ALA A 218 -24.19 1.78 7.24
C ALA A 218 -22.90 1.13 6.69
N GLU A 219 -22.00 1.91 6.10
CA GLU A 219 -20.71 1.41 5.60
C GLU A 219 -19.79 0.97 6.74
N TYR A 220 -19.74 1.74 7.83
CA TYR A 220 -19.00 1.38 9.04
C TYR A 220 -19.48 0.02 9.61
N ASP A 221 -20.80 -0.17 9.76
CA ASP A 221 -21.37 -1.42 10.26
C ASP A 221 -21.07 -2.60 9.33
N ARG A 222 -21.12 -2.38 8.02
CA ARG A 222 -20.73 -3.37 7.03
C ARG A 222 -19.25 -3.76 7.19
N ILE A 223 -18.36 -2.79 7.32
CA ILE A 223 -16.92 -3.05 7.50
C ILE A 223 -16.69 -3.85 8.77
N LEU A 224 -17.24 -3.43 9.91
CA LEU A 224 -17.07 -4.14 11.18
C LEU A 224 -17.58 -5.59 11.12
N SER A 225 -18.69 -5.83 10.45
CA SER A 225 -19.27 -7.17 10.35
C SER A 225 -18.48 -8.10 9.42
N THR A 226 -17.92 -7.59 8.33
CA THR A 226 -17.38 -8.42 7.25
C THR A 226 -15.85 -8.43 7.15
N ALA A 227 -15.14 -7.47 7.75
CA ALA A 227 -13.69 -7.37 7.62
C ALA A 227 -12.95 -8.51 8.30
N SER A 228 -11.86 -8.96 7.71
CA SER A 228 -10.79 -9.65 8.43
C SER A 228 -9.99 -8.62 9.23
N ILE A 229 -9.70 -8.92 10.48
CA ILE A 229 -8.96 -8.05 11.40
C ILE A 229 -7.57 -8.60 11.63
N ASP A 230 -6.56 -7.79 11.39
CA ASP A 230 -5.16 -8.03 11.71
C ASP A 230 -4.67 -6.95 12.67
N VAL A 231 -4.29 -7.33 13.90
CA VAL A 231 -3.63 -6.42 14.84
C VAL A 231 -2.14 -6.70 14.81
N MET A 232 -1.34 -5.65 14.62
CA MET A 232 0.11 -5.74 14.61
C MET A 232 0.66 -4.95 15.79
N VAL A 233 1.53 -5.58 16.59
CA VAL A 233 2.03 -5.01 17.83
C VAL A 233 3.55 -5.05 17.89
N GLN A 234 4.13 -3.97 18.40
CA GLN A 234 5.57 -3.80 18.57
C GLN A 234 5.87 -3.09 19.89
N GLY A 235 6.61 -3.74 20.78
CA GLY A 235 7.10 -3.15 22.02
C GLY A 235 6.03 -2.92 23.11
N VAL A 236 4.93 -3.66 23.03
CA VAL A 236 3.84 -3.71 24.01
C VAL A 236 3.60 -5.15 24.46
N ASP A 237 2.80 -5.34 25.52
CA ASP A 237 2.34 -6.66 25.95
C ASP A 237 1.27 -7.18 24.98
N GLU A 238 1.65 -8.16 24.13
CA GLU A 238 0.76 -8.77 23.12
C GLU A 238 -0.47 -9.42 23.75
N ALA A 239 -0.30 -10.15 24.86
CA ALA A 239 -1.41 -10.86 25.52
C ALA A 239 -2.44 -9.88 26.05
N ARG A 240 -1.97 -8.76 26.59
CA ARG A 240 -2.83 -7.69 27.09
C ARG A 240 -3.60 -7.02 25.95
N VAL A 241 -2.93 -6.70 24.85
CA VAL A 241 -3.58 -6.11 23.66
C VAL A 241 -4.61 -7.08 23.08
N ALA A 242 -4.30 -8.38 22.98
CA ALA A 242 -5.23 -9.41 22.52
C ALA A 242 -6.50 -9.50 23.38
N ASP A 243 -6.36 -9.47 24.71
CA ASP A 243 -7.48 -9.47 25.66
C ASP A 243 -8.38 -8.23 25.49
N LEU A 244 -7.78 -7.05 25.38
CA LEU A 244 -8.51 -5.80 25.15
C LEU A 244 -9.25 -5.80 23.80
N LEU A 245 -8.64 -6.31 22.75
CA LEU A 245 -9.30 -6.49 21.45
C LEU A 245 -10.50 -7.42 21.53
N LEU A 246 -10.33 -8.60 22.14
CA LEU A 246 -11.41 -9.59 22.25
C LEU A 246 -12.61 -9.04 23.01
N ARG A 247 -12.41 -8.28 24.08
CA ARG A 247 -13.50 -7.60 24.81
C ARG A 247 -14.26 -6.61 23.94
N LYS A 248 -13.56 -5.83 23.07
CA LYS A 248 -14.25 -4.92 22.13
C LYS A 248 -15.09 -5.69 21.10
N LEU A 249 -14.68 -6.89 20.74
CA LEU A 249 -15.39 -7.71 19.75
C LEU A 249 -16.59 -8.49 20.30
N GLU A 250 -16.72 -8.68 21.63
CA GLU A 250 -17.79 -9.47 22.24
C GLU A 250 -19.20 -9.00 21.85
N SER A 251 -19.40 -7.70 21.70
CA SER A 251 -20.70 -7.10 21.35
C SER A 251 -20.94 -7.00 19.85
N ILE A 252 -19.96 -7.32 18.99
CA ILE A 252 -20.03 -7.13 17.55
C ILE A 252 -20.32 -8.45 16.87
N ARG A 253 -21.48 -8.55 16.22
CA ARG A 253 -21.81 -9.71 15.38
C ARG A 253 -20.98 -9.65 14.09
N ARG A 254 -20.13 -10.67 13.87
CA ARG A 254 -19.22 -10.73 12.75
C ARG A 254 -19.49 -11.94 11.86
N ASP A 255 -19.34 -11.72 10.56
CA ASP A 255 -19.31 -12.72 9.49
C ASP A 255 -18.14 -12.40 8.54
N PRO A 256 -16.90 -12.66 8.98
CA PRO A 256 -15.72 -12.26 8.23
C PRO A 256 -15.69 -12.90 6.84
N GLN A 257 -15.61 -12.07 5.82
CA GLN A 257 -15.49 -12.54 4.44
C GLN A 257 -14.03 -12.95 4.14
N PRO A 258 -13.81 -14.01 3.35
CA PRO A 258 -12.47 -14.36 2.91
C PRO A 258 -11.90 -13.22 2.07
N PHE A 259 -10.64 -12.88 2.34
CA PHE A 259 -9.94 -11.88 1.54
C PHE A 259 -9.54 -12.45 0.16
N ALA A 260 -9.50 -11.59 -0.84
CA ALA A 260 -9.09 -11.98 -2.17
C ALA A 260 -7.59 -12.26 -2.22
N LEU A 261 -7.21 -13.39 -2.81
CA LEU A 261 -5.81 -13.67 -3.14
C LEU A 261 -5.34 -12.75 -4.29
N PRO A 262 -4.03 -12.54 -4.45
CA PRO A 262 -3.49 -11.84 -5.60
C PRO A 262 -4.02 -12.42 -6.90
N MET A 263 -4.55 -11.55 -7.75
CA MET A 263 -5.12 -11.95 -9.04
C MET A 263 -4.62 -10.99 -10.13
N ALA A 264 -4.05 -11.56 -11.19
CA ALA A 264 -3.63 -10.77 -12.33
C ALA A 264 -4.80 -10.50 -13.29
N MET A 265 -4.77 -9.34 -13.92
CA MET A 265 -5.70 -8.97 -14.98
C MET A 265 -5.39 -9.76 -16.25
N PRO A 266 -6.41 -10.16 -17.04
CA PRO A 266 -6.19 -10.85 -18.31
C PRO A 266 -5.41 -9.97 -19.29
N ARG A 267 -4.64 -10.60 -20.18
CA ARG A 267 -3.98 -9.90 -21.26
C ARG A 267 -4.99 -9.31 -22.22
N THR A 268 -4.77 -8.06 -22.60
CA THR A 268 -5.62 -7.33 -23.57
C THR A 268 -4.75 -6.73 -24.66
N PRO A 269 -5.29 -6.54 -25.88
CA PRO A 269 -4.62 -5.74 -26.89
C PRO A 269 -4.28 -4.35 -26.36
N LEU A 270 -3.16 -3.79 -26.82
CA LEU A 270 -2.74 -2.44 -26.48
C LEU A 270 -3.81 -1.41 -26.86
N ARG A 271 -4.12 -0.53 -25.92
CA ARG A 271 -5.04 0.60 -26.10
C ARG A 271 -4.33 1.89 -25.73
N HIS A 272 -4.34 2.85 -26.66
CA HIS A 272 -3.82 4.19 -26.45
C HIS A 272 -4.95 5.15 -26.11
N PHE A 273 -4.71 6.00 -25.11
CA PHE A 273 -5.58 7.09 -24.72
C PHE A 273 -4.77 8.38 -24.64
N LYS A 274 -5.32 9.46 -25.18
CA LYS A 274 -4.68 10.77 -25.18
C LYS A 274 -5.67 11.79 -24.64
N GLU A 275 -5.21 12.64 -23.72
CA GLU A 275 -5.96 13.78 -23.18
C GLU A 275 -5.14 15.05 -23.36
N GLU A 276 -5.79 16.09 -23.89
CA GLU A 276 -5.15 17.38 -24.12
C GLU A 276 -5.62 18.40 -23.09
N ILE A 277 -4.69 18.94 -22.30
CA ILE A 277 -4.97 19.94 -21.27
C ILE A 277 -4.33 21.28 -21.67
N PRO A 278 -5.12 22.38 -21.70
CA PRO A 278 -4.57 23.70 -21.98
C PRO A 278 -3.51 24.13 -20.96
N GLY A 279 -2.43 24.77 -21.43
CA GLY A 279 -1.40 25.35 -20.58
C GLY A 279 -0.47 24.36 -19.91
N LEU A 280 -0.53 23.09 -20.24
CA LEU A 280 0.36 22.07 -19.69
C LEU A 280 1.81 22.32 -20.16
N THR A 281 2.73 22.45 -19.19
CA THR A 281 4.16 22.67 -19.46
C THR A 281 4.95 21.38 -19.61
N GLN A 282 4.44 20.27 -19.04
CA GLN A 282 5.08 18.96 -19.08
C GLN A 282 4.03 17.88 -19.33
N ALA A 283 4.16 17.15 -20.41
CA ALA A 283 3.32 15.99 -20.70
C ALA A 283 3.62 14.84 -19.73
N LYS A 284 2.62 14.00 -19.47
CA LYS A 284 2.71 12.82 -18.61
C LYS A 284 2.33 11.58 -19.43
N LEU A 285 3.14 10.56 -19.29
CA LEU A 285 2.98 9.27 -19.96
C LEU A 285 2.89 8.18 -18.91
N CYS A 286 1.83 7.38 -18.93
CA CYS A 286 1.67 6.21 -18.07
C CYS A 286 1.41 4.97 -18.92
N MET A 287 2.32 4.00 -18.82
CA MET A 287 2.31 2.74 -19.54
C MET A 287 2.02 1.59 -18.59
N LEU A 288 0.96 0.81 -18.82
CA LEU A 288 0.58 -0.32 -17.98
C LEU A 288 0.70 -1.64 -18.75
N PHE A 289 1.29 -2.61 -18.04
CA PHE A 289 1.57 -3.94 -18.56
C PHE A 289 0.95 -4.97 -17.61
N THR A 290 0.53 -6.12 -18.15
CA THR A 290 -0.04 -7.23 -17.36
C THR A 290 0.66 -8.56 -17.64
N THR A 291 0.74 -9.43 -16.63
CA THR A 291 1.18 -10.83 -16.79
C THR A 291 0.10 -11.69 -17.43
N GLY A 292 -1.17 -11.28 -17.38
CA GLY A 292 -2.29 -12.03 -17.94
C GLY A 292 -2.91 -13.07 -17.01
N GLY A 293 -2.37 -13.29 -15.82
CA GLY A 293 -2.90 -14.27 -14.86
C GLY A 293 -2.71 -15.75 -15.22
N GLU A 294 -2.16 -16.02 -16.40
CA GLU A 294 -1.97 -17.39 -16.89
C GLU A 294 -0.64 -18.02 -16.44
N SER A 295 0.29 -17.20 -15.97
CA SER A 295 1.58 -17.63 -15.47
C SER A 295 1.74 -17.24 -14.00
N ASP A 296 2.41 -18.07 -13.21
CA ASP A 296 2.76 -17.73 -11.83
C ASP A 296 3.55 -16.42 -11.81
N PRO A 297 3.08 -15.39 -11.08
CA PRO A 297 3.81 -14.14 -11.00
C PRO A 297 5.18 -14.39 -10.35
N PRO A 298 6.24 -13.69 -10.83
CA PRO A 298 7.56 -13.81 -10.25
C PRO A 298 7.55 -13.51 -8.75
N SER A 299 8.50 -14.08 -8.01
CA SER A 299 8.64 -13.79 -6.58
C SER A 299 8.85 -12.28 -6.34
N VAL A 300 8.51 -11.81 -5.14
CA VAL A 300 8.68 -10.39 -4.76
C VAL A 300 10.13 -9.93 -4.94
N SER A 301 11.11 -10.80 -4.60
CA SER A 301 12.53 -10.47 -4.74
C SER A 301 12.95 -10.34 -6.21
N ILE A 302 12.49 -11.24 -7.07
CA ILE A 302 12.74 -11.16 -8.52
C ILE A 302 12.13 -9.89 -9.09
N LEU A 303 10.86 -9.58 -8.75
CA LEU A 303 10.20 -8.36 -9.20
C LEU A 303 10.91 -7.09 -8.73
N ARG A 304 11.35 -7.05 -7.46
CA ARG A 304 12.12 -5.90 -6.95
C ARG A 304 13.39 -5.66 -7.76
N VAL A 305 14.16 -6.70 -8.04
CA VAL A 305 15.38 -6.58 -8.84
C VAL A 305 15.06 -6.20 -10.27
N ALA A 306 14.07 -6.84 -10.91
CA ALA A 306 13.67 -6.53 -12.28
C ALA A 306 13.22 -5.06 -12.42
N MET A 307 12.40 -4.57 -11.49
CA MET A 307 11.97 -3.16 -11.49
C MET A 307 13.13 -2.21 -11.20
N SER A 308 14.03 -2.56 -10.28
CA SER A 308 15.20 -1.73 -9.98
C SER A 308 16.13 -1.58 -11.19
N VAL A 309 16.38 -2.66 -11.93
CA VAL A 309 17.19 -2.64 -13.17
C VAL A 309 16.49 -1.85 -14.28
N LEU A 310 15.18 -2.00 -14.43
CA LEU A 310 14.43 -1.31 -15.48
C LEU A 310 14.34 0.20 -15.22
N GLY A 311 13.76 0.63 -14.10
CA GLY A 311 13.44 2.04 -13.85
C GLY A 311 13.31 2.43 -12.38
N GLY A 312 13.62 1.53 -11.43
CA GLY A 312 13.42 1.77 -9.99
C GLY A 312 14.60 2.41 -9.26
N SER A 313 15.65 2.80 -9.94
CA SER A 313 16.86 3.38 -9.33
C SER A 313 17.51 4.43 -10.22
N ALA A 314 18.39 5.25 -9.65
CA ALA A 314 19.21 6.21 -10.42
C ALA A 314 20.25 5.52 -11.33
N THR A 315 20.51 4.24 -11.15
CA THR A 315 21.40 3.42 -11.99
C THR A 315 20.63 2.57 -13.00
N SER A 316 19.29 2.66 -13.03
CA SER A 316 18.44 1.90 -13.93
C SER A 316 18.58 2.31 -15.39
N ARG A 317 18.17 1.43 -16.31
CA ARG A 317 18.23 1.70 -17.76
C ARG A 317 17.39 2.86 -18.20
N LEU A 318 16.14 2.97 -17.68
CA LEU A 318 15.28 4.10 -18.02
C LEU A 318 15.89 5.43 -17.56
N PHE A 319 16.50 5.45 -16.38
CA PHE A 319 17.18 6.65 -15.91
C PHE A 319 18.40 7.00 -16.77
N ARG A 320 19.34 6.05 -16.94
CA ARG A 320 20.59 6.27 -17.68
C ARG A 320 20.37 6.57 -19.16
N ASN A 321 19.51 5.80 -19.84
CA ASN A 321 19.40 5.82 -21.29
C ASN A 321 18.31 6.76 -21.80
N VAL A 322 17.12 6.77 -21.18
CA VAL A 322 15.99 7.58 -21.65
C VAL A 322 16.08 9.01 -21.07
N ARG A 323 16.36 9.13 -19.75
CA ARG A 323 16.45 10.43 -19.11
C ARG A 323 17.77 11.13 -19.37
N GLU A 324 18.91 10.52 -19.00
CA GLU A 324 20.22 11.19 -19.04
C GLU A 324 20.78 11.27 -20.45
N LYS A 325 20.87 10.12 -21.14
CA LYS A 325 21.57 10.02 -22.42
C LYS A 325 20.78 10.58 -23.60
N GLN A 326 19.47 10.33 -23.66
CA GLN A 326 18.60 10.80 -24.72
C GLN A 326 17.87 12.11 -24.36
N SER A 327 17.87 12.51 -23.10
CA SER A 327 17.18 13.71 -22.58
C SER A 327 15.71 13.81 -23.02
N LEU A 328 15.02 12.67 -23.05
CA LEU A 328 13.62 12.59 -23.51
C LEU A 328 12.61 12.85 -22.39
N CYS A 329 13.04 12.73 -21.14
CA CYS A 329 12.13 12.88 -20.01
C CYS A 329 12.81 13.53 -18.80
N TYR A 330 12.01 14.18 -17.96
CA TYR A 330 12.43 14.77 -16.69
C TYR A 330 12.55 13.70 -15.60
N TYR A 331 11.64 12.73 -15.64
CA TYR A 331 11.68 11.51 -14.85
C TYR A 331 11.13 10.34 -15.67
N CYS A 332 11.60 9.15 -15.38
CA CYS A 332 11.06 7.91 -15.92
C CYS A 332 11.31 6.79 -14.90
N GLY A 333 10.25 6.17 -14.43
CA GLY A 333 10.33 5.15 -13.39
C GLY A 333 9.46 3.94 -13.67
N SER A 334 9.81 2.79 -13.10
CA SER A 334 9.03 1.56 -13.16
C SER A 334 8.69 1.01 -11.79
N ALA A 335 7.49 0.44 -11.65
CA ALA A 335 7.03 -0.25 -10.47
C ALA A 335 6.15 -1.44 -10.86
N ALA A 336 6.14 -2.49 -10.04
CA ALA A 336 5.24 -3.62 -10.23
C ALA A 336 4.40 -3.88 -8.98
N GLN A 337 3.12 -4.19 -9.18
CA GLN A 337 2.18 -4.56 -8.16
C GLN A 337 1.78 -6.03 -8.34
N ARG A 338 2.35 -6.90 -7.52
CA ARG A 338 2.12 -8.35 -7.62
C ARG A 338 0.67 -8.74 -7.34
N SER A 339 -0.01 -8.03 -6.42
CA SER A 339 -1.41 -8.30 -6.05
C SER A 339 -2.40 -8.20 -7.23
N THR A 340 -2.01 -7.52 -8.30
CA THR A 340 -2.81 -7.34 -9.51
C THR A 340 -2.09 -7.79 -10.80
N GLY A 341 -0.83 -8.24 -10.70
CA GLY A 341 -0.02 -8.61 -11.87
C GLY A 341 0.24 -7.45 -12.83
N VAL A 342 0.34 -6.22 -12.31
CA VAL A 342 0.54 -5.01 -13.12
C VAL A 342 1.96 -4.48 -12.94
N MET A 343 2.62 -4.19 -14.06
CA MET A 343 3.80 -3.33 -14.11
C MET A 343 3.38 -1.98 -14.68
N MET A 344 3.85 -0.92 -14.07
CA MET A 344 3.65 0.46 -14.49
C MET A 344 4.99 1.11 -14.80
N ILE A 345 5.04 1.85 -15.91
CA ILE A 345 6.11 2.80 -16.20
C ILE A 345 5.45 4.17 -16.33
N ASP A 346 5.91 5.15 -15.56
CA ASP A 346 5.44 6.53 -15.65
C ASP A 346 6.59 7.49 -15.94
N SER A 347 6.29 8.51 -16.75
CA SER A 347 7.30 9.45 -17.24
C SER A 347 6.71 10.85 -17.40
N GLY A 348 7.55 11.85 -17.14
CA GLY A 348 7.27 13.25 -17.47
C GLY A 348 8.12 13.67 -18.64
N VAL A 349 7.50 14.05 -19.76
CA VAL A 349 8.17 14.33 -21.02
C VAL A 349 7.89 15.75 -21.52
N GLU A 350 8.70 16.27 -22.41
CA GLU A 350 8.41 17.51 -23.11
C GLU A 350 7.21 17.31 -24.06
N PRO A 351 6.21 18.24 -24.06
CA PRO A 351 5.07 18.13 -24.97
C PRO A 351 5.49 17.95 -26.42
N GLY A 352 4.91 16.93 -27.09
CA GLY A 352 5.24 16.55 -28.47
C GLY A 352 6.30 15.48 -28.58
N LYS A 353 6.96 15.06 -27.49
CA LYS A 353 7.94 13.97 -27.47
C LYS A 353 7.40 12.65 -26.90
N GLU A 354 6.09 12.56 -26.63
CA GLU A 354 5.47 11.42 -25.95
C GLU A 354 5.75 10.10 -26.70
N GLN A 355 5.52 10.08 -28.02
CA GLN A 355 5.74 8.88 -28.86
C GLN A 355 7.23 8.48 -28.91
N GLN A 356 8.13 9.48 -28.95
CA GLN A 356 9.57 9.21 -28.94
C GLN A 356 10.02 8.62 -27.61
N ALA A 357 9.49 9.14 -26.51
CA ALA A 357 9.78 8.62 -25.16
C ALA A 357 9.20 7.21 -24.97
N GLU A 358 7.95 6.97 -25.42
CA GLU A 358 7.34 5.63 -25.42
C GLU A 358 8.19 4.62 -26.17
N ALA A 359 8.61 4.95 -27.40
CA ALA A 359 9.46 4.08 -28.23
C ALA A 359 10.83 3.80 -27.55
N ALA A 360 11.45 4.81 -26.95
CA ALA A 360 12.71 4.65 -26.23
C ALA A 360 12.54 3.76 -24.98
N ILE A 361 11.47 3.94 -24.19
CA ILE A 361 11.14 3.10 -23.03
C ILE A 361 10.94 1.64 -23.45
N LEU A 362 10.18 1.40 -24.52
CA LEU A 362 9.94 0.05 -25.05
C LEU A 362 11.23 -0.59 -25.55
N ALA A 363 12.12 0.17 -26.19
CA ALA A 363 13.41 -0.32 -26.66
C ALA A 363 14.28 -0.79 -25.49
N GLU A 364 14.30 -0.05 -24.37
CA GLU A 364 15.04 -0.45 -23.15
C GLU A 364 14.42 -1.71 -22.50
N LEU A 365 13.09 -1.80 -22.43
CA LEU A 365 12.39 -2.98 -21.93
C LEU A 365 12.70 -4.22 -22.79
N GLU A 366 12.61 -4.10 -24.11
CA GLU A 366 12.96 -5.19 -25.04
C GLU A 366 14.45 -5.54 -24.98
N GLY A 367 15.33 -4.55 -24.80
CA GLY A 367 16.75 -4.77 -24.57
C GLY A 367 17.02 -5.58 -23.29
N LEU A 368 16.22 -5.39 -22.22
CA LEU A 368 16.31 -6.20 -21.00
C LEU A 368 15.73 -7.61 -21.19
N LYS A 369 14.66 -7.76 -21.96
CA LYS A 369 14.05 -9.07 -22.26
C LYS A 369 14.96 -9.96 -23.10
N ASN A 370 15.58 -9.41 -24.14
CA ASN A 370 16.22 -10.17 -25.20
C ASN A 370 17.72 -9.91 -25.34
N GLY A 371 18.22 -8.82 -24.80
CA GLY A 371 19.62 -8.43 -24.86
C GLY A 371 20.44 -8.78 -23.60
N PRO A 372 21.71 -8.38 -23.56
CA PRO A 372 22.54 -8.59 -22.39
C PRO A 372 22.13 -7.67 -21.23
N ILE A 373 22.07 -8.24 -20.02
CA ILE A 373 22.07 -7.51 -18.75
C ILE A 373 23.46 -7.73 -18.17
N THR A 374 24.16 -6.65 -17.82
CA THR A 374 25.53 -6.79 -17.26
C THR A 374 25.48 -7.12 -15.77
N GLN A 375 26.52 -7.79 -15.28
CA GLN A 375 26.67 -8.05 -13.85
C GLN A 375 26.75 -6.74 -13.06
N GLU A 376 27.39 -5.70 -13.61
CA GLU A 376 27.48 -4.38 -13.00
C GLU A 376 26.11 -3.73 -12.81
N GLU A 377 25.22 -3.77 -13.82
CA GLU A 377 23.84 -3.28 -13.70
C GLU A 377 23.08 -3.98 -12.56
N MET A 378 23.25 -5.30 -12.44
CA MET A 378 22.64 -6.09 -11.38
C MET A 378 23.18 -5.72 -10.00
N ASP A 379 24.49 -5.59 -9.87
CA ASP A 379 25.16 -5.34 -8.59
C ASP A 379 24.87 -3.91 -8.08
N ASP A 380 24.79 -2.92 -8.98
CA ASP A 380 24.39 -1.56 -8.65
C ASP A 380 22.97 -1.53 -8.08
N CYS A 381 22.04 -2.17 -8.76
CA CYS A 381 20.64 -2.24 -8.32
C CYS A 381 20.48 -3.03 -7.02
N ARG A 382 21.20 -4.14 -6.86
CA ARG A 382 21.20 -4.91 -5.62
C ARG A 382 21.68 -4.10 -4.43
N ARG A 383 22.80 -3.36 -4.55
CA ARG A 383 23.30 -2.52 -3.46
C ARG A 383 22.24 -1.56 -2.95
N GLY A 384 21.52 -0.88 -3.85
CA GLY A 384 20.44 0.02 -3.50
C GLY A 384 19.28 -0.69 -2.78
N LEU A 385 18.86 -1.86 -3.28
CA LEU A 385 17.80 -2.66 -2.67
C LEU A 385 18.17 -3.20 -1.30
N LEU A 386 19.41 -3.71 -1.13
CA LEU A 386 19.89 -4.22 0.15
C LEU A 386 19.97 -3.11 1.20
N SER A 387 20.48 -1.93 0.82
CA SER A 387 20.50 -0.75 1.68
C SER A 387 19.09 -0.31 2.08
N SER A 388 18.12 -0.35 1.16
CA SER A 388 16.71 -0.05 1.48
C SER A 388 16.11 -1.05 2.47
N MET A 389 16.49 -2.34 2.36
CA MET A 389 16.05 -3.38 3.30
C MET A 389 16.70 -3.23 4.67
N ASP A 390 17.96 -2.78 4.75
CA ASP A 390 18.60 -2.44 6.04
C ASP A 390 17.83 -1.33 6.76
N ALA A 391 17.40 -0.30 6.03
CA ALA A 391 16.63 0.81 6.57
C ALA A 391 15.23 0.42 7.09
N LEU A 392 14.64 -0.71 6.62
CA LEU A 392 13.34 -1.18 7.13
C LEU A 392 13.37 -1.42 8.63
N SER A 393 14.49 -1.97 9.13
CA SER A 393 14.64 -2.25 10.55
C SER A 393 14.85 -1.00 11.41
N ASP A 394 14.93 0.20 10.83
CA ASP A 394 15.08 1.47 11.56
C ASP A 394 13.75 2.20 11.79
N SER A 395 12.64 1.62 11.32
CA SER A 395 11.29 2.17 11.49
C SER A 395 10.29 1.10 11.87
N LEU A 396 9.53 1.32 12.96
CA LEU A 396 8.45 0.42 13.38
C LEU A 396 7.42 0.25 12.25
N ALA A 397 7.00 1.36 11.63
CA ALA A 397 6.03 1.35 10.55
C ALA A 397 6.55 0.65 9.28
N ALA A 398 7.82 0.84 8.92
CA ALA A 398 8.40 0.19 7.75
C ALA A 398 8.53 -1.33 7.94
N LEU A 399 8.94 -1.76 9.15
CA LEU A 399 9.00 -3.18 9.50
C LEU A 399 7.61 -3.82 9.51
N GLU A 400 6.61 -3.13 10.05
CA GLU A 400 5.21 -3.56 10.00
C GLU A 400 4.73 -3.71 8.55
N GLY A 401 4.97 -2.70 7.71
CA GLY A 401 4.61 -2.72 6.28
C GLY A 401 5.27 -3.88 5.52
N TRP A 402 6.49 -4.26 5.89
CA TRP A 402 7.16 -5.44 5.34
C TRP A 402 6.37 -6.72 5.60
N TYR A 403 5.95 -6.97 6.84
CA TYR A 403 5.21 -8.17 7.22
C TYR A 403 3.75 -8.11 6.77
N TYR A 404 3.08 -6.96 6.95
CA TYR A 404 1.70 -6.81 6.52
C TYR A 404 1.55 -6.98 5.01
N GLY A 405 2.52 -6.50 4.23
CA GLY A 405 2.56 -6.75 2.79
C GLY A 405 2.64 -8.24 2.43
N GLN A 406 3.30 -9.07 3.22
CA GLN A 406 3.30 -10.54 3.04
C GLN A 406 1.95 -11.14 3.43
N ILE A 407 1.36 -10.70 4.56
CA ILE A 407 0.02 -11.13 5.00
C ILE A 407 -1.01 -10.86 3.91
N THR A 408 -1.03 -9.65 3.35
CA THR A 408 -2.03 -9.27 2.34
C THR A 408 -1.91 -10.06 1.04
N ARG A 409 -0.75 -10.66 0.76
CA ARG A 409 -0.53 -11.52 -0.40
C ARG A 409 -0.66 -13.01 -0.10
N GLY A 410 -0.94 -13.38 1.17
CA GLY A 410 -1.00 -14.78 1.59
C GLY A 410 0.36 -15.50 1.53
N GLU A 411 1.44 -14.74 1.69
CA GLU A 411 2.80 -15.27 1.66
C GLU A 411 3.26 -15.73 3.06
N PRO A 412 4.19 -16.68 3.14
CA PRO A 412 4.87 -16.98 4.39
C PRO A 412 5.59 -15.75 4.92
N LEU A 413 5.54 -15.54 6.24
CA LEU A 413 6.21 -14.41 6.89
C LEU A 413 7.71 -14.68 7.03
N TYR A 414 8.52 -13.76 6.56
CA TYR A 414 9.97 -13.80 6.71
C TYR A 414 10.56 -12.40 6.97
N PRO A 415 11.68 -12.31 7.75
CA PRO A 415 12.28 -11.04 8.11
C PRO A 415 13.00 -10.37 6.92
N PRO A 416 13.28 -9.06 6.99
CA PRO A 416 14.04 -8.34 5.96
C PRO A 416 15.40 -8.98 5.65
N GLU A 417 16.08 -9.56 6.65
CA GLU A 417 17.38 -10.25 6.49
C GLU A 417 17.27 -11.42 5.50
N TYR A 418 16.16 -12.18 5.57
CA TYR A 418 15.91 -13.24 4.59
C TYR A 418 15.55 -12.66 3.22
N GLY A 419 14.80 -11.57 3.18
CA GLY A 419 14.55 -10.81 1.96
C GLY A 419 15.83 -10.37 1.26
N LYS A 420 16.86 -9.97 2.01
CA LYS A 420 18.20 -9.65 1.47
C LYS A 420 18.86 -10.87 0.83
N VAL A 421 18.79 -12.03 1.49
CA VAL A 421 19.33 -13.28 0.92
C VAL A 421 18.64 -13.63 -0.38
N LEU A 422 17.30 -13.59 -0.42
CA LEU A 422 16.52 -13.84 -1.64
C LEU A 422 16.88 -12.85 -2.76
N THR A 423 16.99 -11.56 -2.43
CA THR A 423 17.34 -10.50 -3.39
C THR A 423 18.76 -10.67 -3.95
N SER A 424 19.71 -11.07 -3.09
CA SER A 424 21.10 -11.32 -3.50
C SER A 424 21.22 -12.54 -4.42
N ALA A 425 20.34 -13.51 -4.28
CA ALA A 425 20.35 -14.75 -5.07
C ALA A 425 19.66 -14.64 -6.44
N VAL A 426 18.94 -13.55 -6.72
CA VAL A 426 18.25 -13.34 -8.01
C VAL A 426 19.25 -13.34 -9.15
N THR A 427 18.99 -14.15 -10.17
CA THR A 427 19.83 -14.29 -11.36
C THR A 427 19.41 -13.37 -12.49
N LEU A 428 20.30 -13.16 -13.47
CA LEU A 428 20.00 -12.43 -14.71
C LEU A 428 18.85 -13.06 -15.50
N ASP A 429 18.81 -14.39 -15.53
CA ASP A 429 17.76 -15.13 -16.26
C ASP A 429 16.39 -14.98 -15.58
N GLU A 430 16.34 -14.98 -14.25
CA GLU A 430 15.10 -14.73 -13.50
C GLU A 430 14.57 -13.30 -13.74
N VAL A 431 15.46 -12.29 -13.78
CA VAL A 431 15.09 -10.92 -14.14
C VAL A 431 14.51 -10.86 -15.55
N ARG A 432 15.19 -11.50 -16.52
CA ARG A 432 14.73 -11.56 -17.91
C ARG A 432 13.37 -12.25 -18.03
N GLN A 433 13.20 -13.40 -17.38
CA GLN A 433 11.95 -14.14 -17.38
C GLN A 433 10.80 -13.33 -16.75
N ALA A 434 11.08 -12.63 -15.63
CA ALA A 434 10.09 -11.76 -15.01
C ALA A 434 9.61 -10.66 -15.97
N LEU A 435 10.53 -10.01 -16.66
CA LEU A 435 10.18 -8.97 -17.64
C LEU A 435 9.44 -9.53 -18.86
N GLN A 436 9.78 -10.74 -19.33
CA GLN A 436 9.07 -11.42 -20.43
C GLN A 436 7.62 -11.75 -20.06
N SER A 437 7.30 -11.94 -18.78
CA SER A 437 5.93 -12.25 -18.34
C SER A 437 4.96 -11.08 -18.59
N TYR A 438 5.46 -9.86 -18.72
CA TYR A 438 4.63 -8.66 -18.91
C TYR A 438 4.38 -8.35 -20.38
N SER A 439 3.12 -8.04 -20.70
CA SER A 439 2.67 -7.55 -22.01
C SER A 439 2.05 -6.16 -21.90
N TYR A 440 2.37 -5.29 -22.83
CA TYR A 440 1.89 -3.91 -22.91
C TYR A 440 0.39 -3.87 -23.21
N SER A 441 -0.40 -3.19 -22.39
CA SER A 441 -1.87 -3.24 -22.44
C SER A 441 -2.52 -1.86 -22.52
N VAL A 442 -1.99 -0.85 -21.84
CA VAL A 442 -2.55 0.51 -21.83
C VAL A 442 -1.41 1.54 -21.89
N CYS A 443 -1.57 2.52 -22.77
CA CYS A 443 -0.86 3.78 -22.78
C CYS A 443 -1.84 4.92 -22.48
N TYR A 444 -1.53 5.80 -21.57
CA TYR A 444 -2.31 7.00 -21.29
C TYR A 444 -1.40 8.22 -21.31
N ASP A 445 -1.71 9.16 -22.20
CA ASP A 445 -0.96 10.40 -22.37
C ASP A 445 -1.81 11.58 -21.90
N VAL A 446 -1.24 12.42 -21.06
CA VAL A 446 -1.76 13.75 -20.76
C VAL A 446 -0.78 14.75 -21.38
N THR A 447 -1.21 15.48 -22.40
CA THR A 447 -0.34 16.35 -23.18
C THR A 447 -0.89 17.78 -23.27
N ALA A 448 -0.05 18.72 -23.75
CA ALA A 448 -0.46 20.09 -23.95
C ALA A 448 -1.42 20.20 -25.16
N LYS A 449 -2.51 20.98 -24.99
CA LYS A 449 -3.36 21.31 -26.13
C LYS A 449 -2.58 22.19 -27.11
N PRO A 450 -2.53 21.86 -28.43
CA PRO A 450 -1.84 22.66 -29.42
C PRO A 450 -2.30 24.14 -29.40
N GLY A 451 -1.36 25.07 -29.48
CA GLY A 451 -1.63 26.52 -29.49
C GLY A 451 -1.86 27.17 -28.13
N THR A 452 -1.76 26.42 -27.04
CA THR A 452 -1.86 26.95 -25.67
C THR A 452 -0.54 26.74 -24.91
N ALA A 453 0.55 27.40 -25.35
CA ALA A 453 1.81 27.31 -24.63
C ALA A 453 1.68 27.94 -23.22
N GLY A 454 1.88 27.16 -22.17
CA GLY A 454 1.96 27.66 -20.80
C GLY A 454 3.18 28.56 -20.65
N LYS A 455 2.99 29.75 -20.07
CA LYS A 455 4.11 30.56 -19.58
C LYS A 455 4.73 29.77 -18.41
N GLY A 456 5.97 29.35 -18.57
CA GLY A 456 6.68 28.53 -17.56
C GLY A 456 6.65 29.18 -16.18
N GLY A 457 5.96 28.54 -15.26
CA GLY A 457 6.08 28.72 -13.83
C GLY A 457 6.76 27.47 -13.26
N ALA A 458 7.79 27.68 -12.45
CA ALA A 458 8.54 26.63 -11.76
C ALA A 458 7.74 26.12 -10.56
N GLU A 459 6.67 25.35 -10.81
CA GLU A 459 5.91 24.65 -9.77
C GLU A 459 5.36 23.37 -10.37
N ASP A 460 6.14 22.27 -10.35
CA ASP A 460 5.68 20.89 -10.53
C ASP A 460 6.90 19.95 -10.48
N VAL A 461 7.56 19.87 -9.30
CA VAL A 461 8.57 18.82 -9.00
C VAL A 461 8.04 17.91 -7.90
#